data_ff9964f44e822a888664a1e015640734
#
_entry.id   ff9964f44e822a888664a1e015640734
#
_cell.length_a   1.000
_cell.length_b   1.000
_cell.length_c   1.000
_cell.angle_alpha   90.00
_cell.angle_beta   90.00
_cell.angle_gamma   90.00
#
_symmetry.space_group_name_H-M   'P 1'
#
loop_
_entity.id
_entity.type
_entity.pdbx_description
1 polymer ?
#
loop_
_entity_poly.entity_id
_entity_poly.type
_entity_poly.pdbx_seq_one_letter_code
_entity_poly.pdbx_strand_id
1 'polypeptide(L)' 'MAQEPTSISALIDEWKTIAEFATEVGCGYEAARQMRKRESIAPRHWAAVIEASSKQGIEGVTYEWLARAWASAEVAA' A
#
# COMPACT_ATOMS: atom_id res chain seq x y z
N MET A 1 19.08 -2.26 -8.67
CA MET A 1 18.63 -2.97 -7.48
C MET A 1 17.26 -2.48 -7.07
N ALA A 2 16.41 -3.40 -6.75
CA ALA A 2 15.06 -3.07 -6.31
C ALA A 2 15.11 -2.44 -4.93
N GLN A 3 14.33 -1.40 -4.75
CA GLN A 3 14.17 -0.77 -3.44
C GLN A 3 12.70 -0.81 -3.06
N GLU A 4 12.45 -1.12 -1.79
CA GLU A 4 11.09 -1.05 -1.29
C GLU A 4 10.63 0.41 -1.26
N PRO A 5 9.32 0.66 -1.39
CA PRO A 5 8.80 2.01 -1.27
C PRO A 5 9.17 2.60 0.09
N THR A 6 9.35 3.91 0.15
CA THR A 6 9.74 4.57 1.39
C THR A 6 8.58 4.74 2.36
N SER A 7 7.35 4.68 1.86
CA SER A 7 6.15 4.85 2.68
C SER A 7 4.95 4.29 1.96
N ILE A 8 3.83 4.20 2.65
CA ILE A 8 2.58 3.76 2.03
C ILE A 8 2.12 4.78 0.98
N SER A 9 2.23 6.07 1.28
CA SER A 9 1.86 7.09 0.28
C SER A 9 2.76 6.99 -0.95
N ALA A 10 4.06 6.73 -0.78
CA ALA A 10 4.97 6.55 -1.90
C ALA A 10 4.58 5.34 -2.74
N LEU A 11 4.15 4.26 -2.10
CA LEU A 11 3.68 3.08 -2.81
C LEU A 11 2.45 3.43 -3.66
N ILE A 12 1.45 4.06 -3.05
CA ILE A 12 0.20 4.38 -3.75
C ILE A 12 0.48 5.34 -4.91
N ASP A 13 1.44 6.23 -4.75
CA ASP A 13 1.80 7.20 -5.79
C ASP A 13 2.48 6.55 -7.01
N GLU A 14 2.81 5.26 -6.95
CA GLU A 14 3.31 4.53 -8.13
C GLU A 14 2.21 4.33 -9.17
N TRP A 15 0.95 4.39 -8.77
CA TRP A 15 -0.16 4.42 -9.69
C TRP A 15 -0.43 5.85 -10.11
N LYS A 16 -1.01 6.05 -11.29
CA LYS A 16 -1.27 7.40 -11.79
C LYS A 16 -2.22 8.16 -10.89
N THR A 17 -3.20 7.45 -10.34
CA THR A 17 -4.19 8.05 -9.45
C THR A 17 -4.51 7.09 -8.32
N ILE A 18 -5.05 7.63 -7.24
CA ILE A 18 -5.54 6.80 -6.13
C ILE A 18 -6.67 5.88 -6.62
N ALA A 19 -7.49 6.37 -7.56
CA ALA A 19 -8.59 5.57 -8.10
C ALA A 19 -8.07 4.32 -8.82
N GLU A 20 -6.98 4.42 -9.56
CA GLU A 20 -6.37 3.28 -10.22
C GLU A 20 -5.85 2.26 -9.20
N PHE A 21 -5.19 2.75 -8.17
CA PHE A 21 -4.72 1.89 -7.08
C PHE A 21 -5.90 1.15 -6.44
N ALA A 22 -6.96 1.89 -6.12
CA ALA A 22 -8.14 1.30 -5.49
C ALA A 22 -8.76 0.22 -6.36
N THR A 23 -8.85 0.47 -7.67
CA THR A 23 -9.42 -0.49 -8.61
C THR A 23 -8.58 -1.77 -8.66
N GLU A 24 -7.27 -1.64 -8.74
CA GLU A 24 -6.40 -2.82 -8.85
C GLU A 24 -6.37 -3.63 -7.57
N VAL A 25 -6.43 -2.98 -6.43
CA VAL A 25 -6.45 -3.65 -5.14
C VAL A 25 -7.84 -4.20 -4.82
N GLY A 26 -8.86 -3.63 -5.44
CA GLY A 26 -10.23 -4.07 -5.20
C GLY A 26 -10.86 -3.45 -3.97
N CYS A 27 -10.40 -2.26 -3.59
CA CYS A 27 -10.98 -1.53 -2.47
C CYS A 27 -11.70 -0.28 -2.98
N GLY A 28 -12.46 0.36 -2.10
CA GLY A 28 -13.12 1.62 -2.46
C GLY A 28 -12.13 2.77 -2.51
N TYR A 29 -12.48 3.81 -3.25
CA TYR A 29 -11.65 5.00 -3.38
C TYR A 29 -11.38 5.63 -2.00
N GLU A 30 -12.40 5.73 -1.18
CA GLU A 30 -12.26 6.34 0.15
C GLU A 30 -11.32 5.52 1.04
N ALA A 31 -11.40 4.19 0.93
CA ALA A 31 -10.49 3.32 1.68
C ALA A 31 -9.05 3.58 1.25
N ALA A 32 -8.81 3.71 -0.06
CA ALA A 32 -7.47 3.99 -0.58
C ALA A 32 -6.96 5.35 -0.10
N ARG A 33 -7.81 6.36 -0.09
CA ARG A 33 -7.46 7.67 0.44
C ARG A 33 -7.04 7.60 1.91
N GLN A 34 -7.78 6.84 2.70
CA GLN A 34 -7.46 6.68 4.12
C GLN A 34 -6.14 5.94 4.32
N MET A 35 -5.89 4.91 3.49
CA MET A 35 -4.61 4.21 3.54
C MET A 35 -3.45 5.17 3.33
N ARG A 36 -3.57 6.03 2.33
CA ARG A 36 -2.53 7.00 2.01
C ARG A 36 -2.35 8.00 3.14
N LYS A 37 -3.45 8.51 3.67
CA LYS A 37 -3.42 9.50 4.74
C LYS A 37 -2.84 8.93 6.03
N ARG A 38 -3.20 7.69 6.36
CA ARG A 38 -2.77 7.05 7.61
C ARG A 38 -1.43 6.36 7.50
N GLU A 39 -0.88 6.25 6.30
CA GLU A 39 0.37 5.55 6.05
C GLU A 39 0.32 4.10 6.52
N SER A 40 -0.82 3.46 6.35
CA SER A 40 -1.00 2.07 6.73
C SER A 40 -2.11 1.43 5.91
N ILE A 41 -2.01 0.11 5.75
CA ILE A 41 -3.00 -0.68 5.01
C ILE A 41 -3.47 -1.80 5.93
N ALA A 42 -4.80 -1.94 6.05
CA ALA A 42 -5.36 -2.98 6.89
C ALA A 42 -4.98 -4.37 6.36
N PRO A 43 -4.71 -5.34 7.27
CA PRO A 43 -4.22 -6.66 6.85
C PRO A 43 -5.08 -7.37 5.82
N ARG A 44 -6.39 -7.14 5.82
CA ARG A 44 -7.30 -7.79 4.87
C ARG A 44 -7.00 -7.42 3.42
N HIS A 45 -6.26 -6.33 3.18
CA HIS A 45 -5.91 -5.89 1.83
C HIS A 45 -4.50 -6.27 1.41
N TRP A 46 -3.71 -6.86 2.31
CA TRP A 46 -2.29 -7.07 2.05
C TRP A 46 -2.03 -7.97 0.84
N ALA A 47 -2.74 -9.09 0.74
CA ALA A 47 -2.53 -10.01 -0.38
C ALA A 47 -2.81 -9.31 -1.72
N ALA A 48 -3.91 -8.55 -1.78
CA ALA A 48 -4.28 -7.84 -2.99
C ALA A 48 -3.27 -6.74 -3.34
N VAL A 49 -2.75 -6.04 -2.32
CA VAL A 49 -1.75 -5.01 -2.52
C VAL A 49 -0.46 -5.61 -3.06
N ILE A 50 -0.03 -6.75 -2.52
CA ILE A 50 1.18 -7.41 -2.97
C ILE A 50 1.03 -7.85 -4.43
N GLU A 51 -0.11 -8.43 -4.77
CA GLU A 51 -0.38 -8.85 -6.14
C GLU A 51 -0.40 -7.67 -7.10
N ALA A 52 -1.10 -6.59 -6.73
CA ALA A 52 -1.16 -5.40 -7.56
C ALA A 52 0.21 -4.76 -7.74
N SER A 53 1.02 -4.73 -6.69
CA SER A 53 2.39 -4.20 -6.74
C SER A 53 3.24 -5.03 -7.69
N SER A 54 3.10 -6.35 -7.64
CA SER A 54 3.84 -7.25 -8.52
C SER A 54 3.50 -6.97 -9.99
N LYS A 55 2.23 -6.77 -10.29
CA LYS A 55 1.78 -6.45 -11.64
C LYS A 55 2.33 -5.13 -12.15
N GLN A 56 2.54 -4.17 -11.25
CA GLN A 56 3.09 -2.88 -11.59
C GLN A 56 4.61 -2.89 -11.67
N GLY A 57 5.24 -4.00 -11.31
CA GLY A 57 6.68 -4.09 -11.28
C GLY A 57 7.31 -3.39 -10.09
N ILE A 58 6.55 -3.16 -9.05
CA ILE A 58 7.03 -2.54 -7.81
C ILE A 58 7.57 -3.64 -6.92
N GLU A 59 8.83 -3.54 -6.53
CA GLU A 59 9.47 -4.55 -5.70
C GLU A 59 9.54 -4.11 -4.25
N GLY A 60 9.74 -5.07 -3.36
CA GLY A 60 9.92 -4.81 -1.95
C GLY A 60 8.63 -4.72 -1.15
N VAL A 61 7.47 -4.88 -1.79
CA VAL A 61 6.19 -4.87 -1.09
C VAL A 61 5.89 -6.29 -0.64
N THR A 62 6.13 -6.54 0.65
CA THR A 62 5.99 -7.85 1.26
C THR A 62 5.07 -7.76 2.45
N TYR A 63 4.64 -8.92 2.96
CA TYR A 63 3.87 -8.94 4.21
C TYR A 63 4.64 -8.27 5.34
N GLU A 64 5.94 -8.52 5.42
CA GLU A 64 6.76 -7.91 6.46
C GLU A 64 6.79 -6.38 6.35
N TRP A 65 6.95 -5.87 5.12
CA TRP A 65 6.96 -4.42 4.89
C TRP A 65 5.63 -3.80 5.31
N LEU A 66 4.52 -4.45 4.91
CA LEU A 66 3.19 -3.97 5.26
C LEU A 66 2.95 -4.04 6.77
N ALA A 67 3.42 -5.11 7.41
CA ALA A 67 3.27 -5.26 8.85
C ALA A 67 4.05 -4.18 9.61
N ARG A 68 5.23 -3.83 9.13
CA ARG A 68 6.01 -2.76 9.76
C ARG A 68 5.30 -1.41 9.66
N ALA A 69 4.72 -1.14 8.49
CA ALA A 69 3.96 0.10 8.31
C ALA A 69 2.74 0.13 9.21
N TRP A 70 2.05 -0.99 9.33
CA TRP A 70 0.89 -1.13 10.20
C TRP A 70 1.25 -0.89 11.67
N ALA A 71 2.33 -1.53 12.13
CA ALA A 71 2.78 -1.38 13.51
C ALA A 71 3.20 0.05 13.81
N SER A 72 3.90 0.70 12.87
CA SER A 72 4.32 2.09 13.05
C SER A 72 3.12 3.03 13.18
N ALA A 73 2.09 2.82 12.37
CA ALA A 73 0.90 3.65 12.43
C ALA A 73 0.16 3.48 13.75
N GLU A 74 0.10 2.25 14.27
CA GLU A 74 -0.54 1.99 15.55
C GLU A 74 0.21 2.63 16.72
N VAL A 75 1.53 2.57 16.68
CA VAL A 75 2.35 3.17 17.72
C VAL A 75 2.22 4.69 17.69
N ALA A 76 2.09 5.27 16.51
CA ALA A 76 1.97 6.72 16.35
C ALA A 76 0.59 7.26 16.68
N ALA A 77 -0.40 6.40 16.74
CA ALA A 77 -1.79 6.82 16.96
C ALA A 77 -2.05 7.32 18.38
#